data_c61a0686501be1103884cfb89888d236
#
_entry.id   c61a0686501be1103884cfb89888d236
#
_cell.length_a   1.000
_cell.length_b   1.000
_cell.length_c   1.000
_cell.angle_alpha   90.00
_cell.angle_beta   90.00
_cell.angle_gamma   90.00
#
_symmetry.space_group_name_H-M   'P 1'
#
loop_
_entity.id
_entity.type
_entity.pdbx_description
1 polymer ?
#
loop_
_entity_poly.entity_id
_entity_poly.type
_entity_poly.pdbx_seq_one_letter_code
_entity_poly.pdbx_strand_id
1 'polypeptide(L)'
;LAIKRVGQVPALVDGDLKLCQSGSILLYLADKFGKMGGKTAEEKARVREWLFWEFDRLAPNIYRPRAIKRGFAKADDNVYQLYTGLANDALKVLDAALAKSDFLVGNEATIADVAVYGDVAYAEEGGIDLATYAHVKAWMARIEKLPGFKKYEDVLPKQDAA
;
A
#
# COMPACT_ATOMS: atom_id res chain seq x y z
N LEU A 1 3.78 -18.34 17.62
CA LEU A 1 2.78 -17.67 16.78
C LEU A 1 1.53 -17.20 17.58
N ALA A 2 1.71 -16.79 18.84
CA ALA A 2 0.59 -16.42 19.73
C ALA A 2 -0.27 -15.24 19.22
N ILE A 3 0.29 -14.39 18.34
CA ILE A 3 -0.39 -13.21 17.82
C ILE A 3 -0.77 -13.36 16.34
N LYS A 4 0.00 -14.12 15.55
CA LYS A 4 -0.09 -14.16 14.09
C LYS A 4 -0.51 -15.54 13.60
N ARG A 5 -1.67 -15.66 12.95
CA ARG A 5 -2.14 -16.94 12.36
C ARG A 5 -1.17 -17.49 11.30
N VAL A 6 -0.57 -16.61 10.51
CA VAL A 6 0.30 -16.97 9.36
C VAL A 6 1.76 -16.56 9.52
N GLY A 7 2.16 -16.05 10.70
CA GLY A 7 3.55 -15.65 10.97
C GLY A 7 4.05 -14.42 10.20
N GLN A 8 3.16 -13.69 9.53
CA GLN A 8 3.50 -12.52 8.71
C GLN A 8 3.23 -11.21 9.44
N VAL A 9 3.87 -10.13 9.02
CA VAL A 9 3.59 -8.75 9.42
C VAL A 9 2.67 -8.09 8.38
N PRO A 10 1.87 -7.07 8.77
CA PRO A 10 1.76 -6.51 10.11
C PRO A 10 0.89 -7.34 11.07
N ALA A 11 1.00 -7.00 12.37
CA ALA A 11 0.09 -7.47 13.39
C ALA A 11 -0.18 -6.33 14.39
N LEU A 12 -1.43 -6.19 14.82
CA LEU A 12 -1.88 -5.23 15.81
C LEU A 12 -2.35 -5.97 17.05
N VAL A 13 -1.98 -5.46 18.23
CA VAL A 13 -2.55 -5.86 19.53
C VAL A 13 -3.16 -4.61 20.16
N ASP A 14 -4.44 -4.68 20.52
CA ASP A 14 -5.18 -3.61 21.14
C ASP A 14 -6.08 -4.23 22.26
N GLY A 15 -5.60 -4.18 23.49
CA GLY A 15 -6.15 -4.97 24.58
C GLY A 15 -6.08 -6.46 24.27
N ASP A 16 -7.21 -7.15 24.33
CA ASP A 16 -7.32 -8.58 24.00
C ASP A 16 -7.46 -8.86 22.50
N LEU A 17 -7.75 -7.82 21.70
CA LEU A 17 -7.89 -7.96 20.25
C LEU A 17 -6.52 -8.14 19.59
N LYS A 18 -6.39 -9.18 18.76
CA LYS A 18 -5.21 -9.44 17.94
C LYS A 18 -5.62 -9.53 16.49
N LEU A 19 -5.15 -8.58 15.67
CA LEU A 19 -5.43 -8.50 14.24
C LEU A 19 -4.18 -8.73 13.42
N CYS A 20 -4.38 -9.38 12.28
CA CYS A 20 -3.42 -9.48 11.18
C CYS A 20 -4.09 -8.98 9.91
N GLN A 21 -3.32 -8.78 8.85
CA GLN A 21 -3.70 -8.17 7.57
C GLN A 21 -3.83 -6.64 7.67
N SER A 22 -3.02 -5.95 6.87
CA SER A 22 -2.94 -4.48 6.84
C SER A 22 -4.29 -3.82 6.62
N GLY A 23 -5.05 -4.28 5.63
CA GLY A 23 -6.37 -3.74 5.34
C GLY A 23 -7.36 -3.90 6.51
N SER A 24 -7.35 -5.06 7.20
CA SER A 24 -8.19 -5.27 8.38
C SER A 24 -7.79 -4.36 9.55
N ILE A 25 -6.49 -4.17 9.75
CA ILE A 25 -5.95 -3.28 10.77
C ILE A 25 -6.34 -1.83 10.47
N LEU A 26 -6.19 -1.39 9.23
CA LEU A 26 -6.56 -0.04 8.79
C LEU A 26 -8.05 0.22 8.97
N LEU A 27 -8.91 -0.71 8.57
CA LEU A 27 -10.38 -0.61 8.77
C LEU A 27 -10.72 -0.50 10.26
N TYR A 28 -10.15 -1.37 11.09
CA TYR A 28 -10.38 -1.32 12.53
C TYR A 28 -9.96 0.02 13.14
N LEU A 29 -8.78 0.53 12.78
CA LEU A 29 -8.30 1.81 13.30
C LEU A 29 -9.14 2.99 12.80
N ALA A 30 -9.57 2.96 11.53
CA ALA A 30 -10.45 3.99 10.99
C ALA A 30 -11.80 4.03 11.72
N ASP A 31 -12.40 2.88 12.00
CA ASP A 31 -13.66 2.78 12.75
C ASP A 31 -13.48 3.18 14.22
N LYS A 32 -12.40 2.71 14.87
CA LYS A 32 -12.10 3.01 16.29
C LYS A 32 -11.91 4.51 16.54
N PHE A 33 -11.22 5.20 15.64
CA PHE A 33 -10.90 6.63 15.79
C PHE A 33 -11.84 7.55 15.01
N GLY A 34 -12.75 7.03 14.21
CA GLY A 34 -13.69 7.81 13.40
C GLY A 34 -12.97 8.67 12.34
N LYS A 35 -11.83 8.22 11.81
CA LYS A 35 -10.99 9.00 10.90
C LYS A 35 -10.58 8.18 9.68
N MET A 36 -10.46 8.83 8.53
CA MET A 36 -9.90 8.27 7.29
C MET A 36 -10.68 7.06 6.70
N GLY A 37 -11.83 6.70 7.24
CA GLY A 37 -12.65 5.56 6.77
C GLY A 37 -13.69 5.91 5.70
N GLY A 38 -13.77 7.17 5.29
CA GLY A 38 -14.87 7.72 4.49
C GLY A 38 -16.01 8.26 5.37
N LYS A 39 -16.71 9.30 4.89
CA LYS A 39 -17.77 10.02 5.63
C LYS A 39 -19.14 9.41 5.38
N THR A 40 -19.43 9.07 4.11
CA THR A 40 -20.71 8.50 3.69
C THR A 40 -20.64 6.99 3.52
N ALA A 41 -21.78 6.33 3.39
CA ALA A 41 -21.82 4.89 3.09
C ALA A 41 -21.16 4.58 1.74
N GLU A 42 -21.32 5.47 0.75
CA GLU A 42 -20.69 5.33 -0.56
C GLU A 42 -19.17 5.46 -0.45
N GLU A 43 -18.65 6.50 0.22
CA GLU A 43 -17.20 6.65 0.43
C GLU A 43 -16.61 5.45 1.16
N LYS A 44 -17.28 4.95 2.20
CA LYS A 44 -16.85 3.72 2.91
C LYS A 44 -16.82 2.49 1.99
N ALA A 45 -17.76 2.38 1.07
CA ALA A 45 -17.76 1.31 0.07
C ALA A 45 -16.56 1.47 -0.90
N ARG A 46 -16.31 2.69 -1.39
CA ARG A 46 -15.16 2.99 -2.25
C ARG A 46 -13.81 2.76 -1.57
N VAL A 47 -13.69 3.11 -0.29
CA VAL A 47 -12.49 2.80 0.50
C VAL A 47 -12.23 1.28 0.51
N ARG A 48 -13.26 0.47 0.75
CA ARG A 48 -13.12 -1.01 0.74
C ARG A 48 -12.80 -1.54 -0.67
N GLU A 49 -13.42 -0.98 -1.71
CA GLU A 49 -13.13 -1.33 -3.10
C GLU A 49 -11.63 -1.15 -3.41
N TRP A 50 -11.06 0.00 -3.03
CA TRP A 50 -9.63 0.26 -3.21
C TRP A 50 -8.73 -0.64 -2.37
N LEU A 51 -9.10 -0.97 -1.13
CA LEU A 51 -8.35 -1.92 -0.29
C LEU A 51 -8.34 -3.33 -0.89
N PHE A 52 -9.47 -3.81 -1.43
CA PHE A 52 -9.52 -5.09 -2.10
C PHE A 52 -8.74 -5.09 -3.43
N TRP A 53 -8.82 -4.00 -4.19
CA TRP A 53 -8.05 -3.84 -5.41
C TRP A 53 -6.54 -3.80 -5.12
N GLU A 54 -6.12 -3.05 -4.11
CA GLU A 54 -4.74 -3.00 -3.65
C GLU A 54 -4.22 -4.39 -3.34
N PHE A 55 -4.94 -5.13 -2.51
CA PHE A 55 -4.55 -6.46 -2.07
C PHE A 55 -4.49 -7.49 -3.22
N ASP A 56 -5.40 -7.41 -4.19
CA ASP A 56 -5.47 -8.35 -5.33
C ASP A 56 -4.55 -7.95 -6.49
N ARG A 57 -4.52 -6.66 -6.84
CA ARG A 57 -3.91 -6.17 -8.08
C ARG A 57 -2.60 -5.43 -7.91
N LEU A 58 -2.41 -4.70 -6.83
CA LEU A 58 -1.22 -3.87 -6.65
C LEU A 58 -0.15 -4.57 -5.80
N ALA A 59 -0.45 -4.86 -4.55
CA ALA A 59 0.52 -5.35 -3.57
C ALA A 59 1.31 -6.59 -4.05
N PRO A 60 0.69 -7.67 -4.53
CA PRO A 60 1.45 -8.85 -4.96
C PRO A 60 2.36 -8.54 -6.16
N ASN A 61 1.94 -7.61 -7.03
CA ASN A 61 2.66 -7.26 -8.24
C ASN A 61 3.80 -6.25 -7.99
N ILE A 62 3.78 -5.55 -6.87
CA ILE A 62 4.90 -4.74 -6.37
C ILE A 62 5.89 -5.59 -5.55
N TYR A 63 5.37 -6.38 -4.60
CA TYR A 63 6.25 -7.08 -3.64
C TYR A 63 6.97 -8.29 -4.24
N ARG A 64 6.41 -8.98 -5.24
CA ARG A 64 7.08 -10.13 -5.88
C ARG A 64 8.31 -9.72 -6.68
N PRO A 65 8.27 -8.74 -7.61
CA PRO A 65 9.49 -8.23 -8.26
C PRO A 65 10.51 -7.70 -7.25
N ARG A 66 10.04 -6.97 -6.22
CA ARG A 66 10.89 -6.48 -5.15
C ARG A 66 11.61 -7.63 -4.41
N ALA A 67 10.90 -8.69 -4.06
CA ALA A 67 11.48 -9.86 -3.39
C ALA A 67 12.53 -10.56 -4.27
N ILE A 68 12.29 -10.64 -5.57
CA ILE A 68 13.25 -11.20 -6.54
C ILE A 68 14.49 -10.30 -6.65
N LYS A 69 14.32 -9.01 -6.85
CA LYS A 69 15.42 -8.04 -6.95
C LYS A 69 16.28 -7.98 -5.70
N ARG A 70 15.68 -8.13 -4.52
CA ARG A 70 16.39 -8.13 -3.25
C ARG A 70 16.94 -9.49 -2.84
N GLY A 71 16.77 -10.53 -3.66
CA GLY A 71 17.27 -11.88 -3.39
C GLY A 71 16.47 -12.66 -2.33
N PHE A 72 15.30 -12.18 -1.91
CA PHE A 72 14.41 -12.88 -0.97
C PHE A 72 13.61 -14.00 -1.63
N ALA A 73 13.46 -13.94 -2.96
CA ALA A 73 12.83 -14.98 -3.76
C ALA A 73 13.69 -15.27 -5.00
N LYS A 74 13.65 -16.53 -5.45
CA LYS A 74 14.27 -16.94 -6.72
C LYS A 74 13.15 -17.12 -7.76
N ALA A 75 13.34 -16.57 -8.93
CA ALA A 75 12.46 -16.75 -10.07
C ALA A 75 13.28 -16.56 -11.36
N ASP A 76 12.77 -17.08 -12.48
CA ASP A 76 13.32 -16.81 -13.78
C ASP A 76 12.86 -15.43 -14.31
N ASP A 77 13.50 -14.97 -15.40
CA ASP A 77 13.21 -13.67 -15.98
C ASP A 77 11.75 -13.54 -16.46
N ASN A 78 11.12 -14.62 -16.92
CA ASN A 78 9.74 -14.59 -17.40
C ASN A 78 8.78 -14.29 -16.24
N VAL A 79 9.01 -14.89 -15.08
CA VAL A 79 8.21 -14.63 -13.87
C VAL A 79 8.41 -13.20 -13.40
N TYR A 80 9.65 -12.70 -13.41
CA TYR A 80 9.92 -11.31 -13.07
C TYR A 80 9.22 -10.34 -14.04
N GLN A 81 9.32 -10.58 -15.34
CA GLN A 81 8.66 -9.76 -16.38
C GLN A 81 7.13 -9.81 -16.27
N LEU A 82 6.56 -10.97 -15.96
CA LEU A 82 5.11 -11.11 -15.73
C LEU A 82 4.65 -10.16 -14.61
N TYR A 83 5.30 -10.21 -13.44
CA TYR A 83 4.89 -9.39 -12.30
C TYR A 83 5.16 -7.89 -12.50
N THR A 84 6.25 -7.52 -13.15
CA THR A 84 6.50 -6.10 -13.49
C THR A 84 5.49 -5.60 -14.53
N GLY A 85 5.07 -6.42 -15.48
CA GLY A 85 3.98 -6.12 -16.40
C GLY A 85 2.66 -5.86 -15.68
N LEU A 86 2.26 -6.78 -14.79
CA LEU A 86 1.03 -6.65 -13.99
C LEU A 86 1.09 -5.42 -13.05
N ALA A 87 2.26 -5.11 -12.47
CA ALA A 87 2.44 -3.90 -11.68
C ALA A 87 2.25 -2.62 -12.50
N ASN A 88 2.82 -2.58 -13.70
CA ASN A 88 2.63 -1.43 -14.61
C ASN A 88 1.16 -1.28 -15.02
N ASP A 89 0.42 -2.37 -15.23
CA ASP A 89 -1.01 -2.30 -15.54
C ASP A 89 -1.82 -1.79 -14.33
N ALA A 90 -1.50 -2.20 -13.12
CA ALA A 90 -2.10 -1.65 -11.91
C ALA A 90 -1.77 -0.16 -11.74
N LEU A 91 -0.53 0.25 -11.97
CA LEU A 91 -0.12 1.65 -11.88
C LEU A 91 -0.81 2.54 -12.93
N LYS A 92 -1.09 2.05 -14.16
CA LYS A 92 -1.90 2.77 -15.14
C LYS A 92 -3.32 3.02 -14.64
N VAL A 93 -3.94 2.03 -14.00
CA VAL A 93 -5.28 2.18 -13.39
C VAL A 93 -5.24 3.23 -12.29
N LEU A 94 -4.24 3.17 -11.42
CA LEU A 94 -4.03 4.12 -10.34
C LEU A 94 -3.82 5.55 -10.87
N ASP A 95 -2.93 5.72 -11.84
CA ASP A 95 -2.63 7.03 -12.43
C ASP A 95 -3.85 7.65 -13.11
N ALA A 96 -4.64 6.85 -13.83
CA ALA A 96 -5.87 7.29 -14.46
C ALA A 96 -6.96 7.70 -13.45
N ALA A 97 -7.03 7.05 -12.29
CA ALA A 97 -7.93 7.44 -11.20
C ALA A 97 -7.48 8.78 -10.58
N LEU A 98 -6.19 8.91 -10.28
CA LEU A 98 -5.59 10.10 -9.68
C LEU A 98 -5.51 11.32 -10.64
N ALA A 99 -5.69 11.11 -11.94
CA ALA A 99 -5.88 12.20 -12.89
C ALA A 99 -7.18 12.98 -12.66
N LYS A 100 -8.15 12.41 -11.93
CA LYS A 100 -9.49 12.96 -11.72
C LYS A 100 -9.72 13.50 -10.31
N SER A 101 -8.85 13.16 -9.37
CA SER A 101 -9.01 13.51 -7.95
C SER A 101 -7.66 13.55 -7.23
N ASP A 102 -7.61 14.33 -6.17
CA ASP A 102 -6.41 14.48 -5.35
C ASP A 102 -6.11 13.26 -4.47
N PHE A 103 -7.15 12.51 -4.10
CA PHE A 103 -7.08 11.28 -3.30
C PHE A 103 -7.96 10.20 -3.92
N LEU A 104 -7.80 8.95 -3.49
CA LEU A 104 -8.50 7.80 -4.05
C LEU A 104 -10.01 7.84 -3.80
N VAL A 105 -10.43 8.43 -2.67
CA VAL A 105 -11.85 8.55 -2.30
C VAL A 105 -12.11 9.94 -1.73
N GLY A 106 -13.04 10.67 -2.36
CA GLY A 106 -13.41 12.00 -1.90
C GLY A 106 -12.29 13.04 -2.04
N ASN A 107 -12.28 14.01 -1.13
CA ASN A 107 -11.38 15.17 -1.16
C ASN A 107 -10.31 15.16 -0.07
N GLU A 108 -10.22 14.08 0.70
CA GLU A 108 -9.30 13.93 1.82
C GLU A 108 -8.66 12.53 1.77
N ALA A 109 -7.45 12.41 2.31
CA ALA A 109 -6.79 11.11 2.40
C ALA A 109 -7.60 10.13 3.27
N THR A 110 -7.71 8.91 2.80
CA THR A 110 -8.37 7.80 3.50
C THR A 110 -7.38 6.67 3.75
N ILE A 111 -7.81 5.64 4.46
CA ILE A 111 -7.01 4.42 4.64
C ILE A 111 -6.73 3.69 3.32
N ALA A 112 -7.51 3.95 2.26
CA ALA A 112 -7.19 3.47 0.92
C ALA A 112 -5.89 4.10 0.40
N ASP A 113 -5.74 5.42 0.59
CA ASP A 113 -4.51 6.14 0.22
C ASP A 113 -3.31 5.63 1.03
N VAL A 114 -3.49 5.35 2.32
CA VAL A 114 -2.44 4.82 3.19
C VAL A 114 -1.96 3.44 2.72
N ALA A 115 -2.90 2.54 2.40
CA ALA A 115 -2.58 1.18 1.94
C ALA A 115 -1.84 1.21 0.60
N VAL A 116 -2.43 1.89 -0.39
CA VAL A 116 -1.87 1.98 -1.75
C VAL A 116 -0.51 2.69 -1.75
N TYR A 117 -0.35 3.77 -0.95
CA TYR A 117 0.95 4.44 -0.82
C TYR A 117 2.02 3.48 -0.27
N GLY A 118 1.67 2.66 0.72
CA GLY A 118 2.58 1.69 1.32
C GLY A 118 3.18 0.70 0.31
N ASP A 119 2.42 0.35 -0.73
CA ASP A 119 2.92 -0.51 -1.80
C ASP A 119 3.73 0.27 -2.84
N VAL A 120 3.18 1.38 -3.34
CA VAL A 120 3.82 2.19 -4.41
C VAL A 120 5.19 2.70 -3.97
N ALA A 121 5.37 3.02 -2.68
CA ALA A 121 6.65 3.46 -2.13
C ALA A 121 7.80 2.44 -2.35
N TYR A 122 7.49 1.18 -2.57
CA TYR A 122 8.47 0.11 -2.83
C TYR A 122 8.60 -0.27 -4.32
N ALA A 123 7.90 0.40 -5.22
CA ALA A 123 7.88 0.03 -6.64
C ALA A 123 9.28 0.07 -7.27
N GLU A 124 10.04 1.13 -7.02
CA GLU A 124 11.39 1.31 -7.58
C GLU A 124 12.39 0.27 -7.08
N GLU A 125 12.25 -0.21 -5.83
CA GLU A 125 13.05 -1.34 -5.33
C GLU A 125 12.77 -2.64 -6.09
N GLY A 126 11.58 -2.77 -6.68
CA GLY A 126 11.19 -3.86 -7.57
C GLY A 126 11.64 -3.66 -9.02
N GLY A 127 12.28 -2.52 -9.35
CA GLY A 127 12.66 -2.17 -10.70
C GLY A 127 11.50 -1.63 -11.55
N ILE A 128 10.45 -1.13 -10.91
CA ILE A 128 9.27 -0.54 -11.55
C ILE A 128 9.45 0.98 -11.55
N ASP A 129 9.59 1.58 -12.74
CA ASP A 129 9.81 3.01 -12.88
C ASP A 129 8.51 3.79 -12.70
N LEU A 130 8.50 4.73 -11.76
CA LEU A 130 7.37 5.62 -11.50
C LEU A 130 7.41 6.92 -12.32
N ALA A 131 8.46 7.16 -13.10
CA ALA A 131 8.62 8.43 -13.84
C ALA A 131 7.48 8.69 -14.83
N THR A 132 6.89 7.64 -15.39
CA THR A 132 5.82 7.72 -16.38
C THR A 132 4.42 7.97 -15.76
N TYR A 133 4.28 7.85 -14.43
CA TYR A 133 3.02 7.98 -13.71
C TYR A 133 2.94 9.31 -12.98
N ALA A 134 2.71 10.39 -13.73
CA ALA A 134 2.78 11.76 -13.21
C ALA A 134 1.76 12.04 -12.09
N HIS A 135 0.53 11.49 -12.20
CA HIS A 135 -0.51 11.69 -11.20
C HIS A 135 -0.23 10.87 -9.93
N VAL A 136 0.31 9.66 -10.07
CA VAL A 136 0.79 8.85 -8.92
C VAL A 136 1.89 9.62 -8.18
N LYS A 137 2.88 10.16 -8.84
CA LYS A 137 3.95 10.96 -8.20
C LYS A 137 3.42 12.20 -7.50
N ALA A 138 2.50 12.93 -8.13
CA ALA A 138 1.87 14.10 -7.54
C ALA A 138 1.05 13.74 -6.28
N TRP A 139 0.33 12.61 -6.33
CA TRP A 139 -0.41 12.08 -5.19
C TRP A 139 0.53 11.61 -4.05
N MET A 140 1.61 10.89 -4.36
CA MET A 140 2.61 10.51 -3.35
C MET A 140 3.16 11.75 -2.63
N ALA A 141 3.56 12.78 -3.39
CA ALA A 141 4.04 14.04 -2.82
C ALA A 141 3.00 14.77 -1.96
N ARG A 142 1.70 14.53 -2.22
CA ARG A 142 0.58 15.08 -1.43
C ARG A 142 0.40 14.30 -0.12
N ILE A 143 0.49 12.97 -0.17
CA ILE A 143 0.48 12.11 1.02
C ILE A 143 1.65 12.43 1.95
N GLU A 144 2.84 12.64 1.41
CA GLU A 144 4.05 12.97 2.18
C GLU A 144 3.96 14.32 2.93
N LYS A 145 3.04 15.18 2.54
CA LYS A 145 2.76 16.45 3.22
C LYS A 145 1.68 16.36 4.31
N LEU A 146 1.05 15.20 4.48
CA LEU A 146 0.03 15.04 5.51
C LEU A 146 0.63 15.16 6.92
N PRO A 147 -0.10 15.78 7.87
CA PRO A 147 0.35 15.88 9.24
C PRO A 147 0.67 14.52 9.84
N GLY A 148 1.87 14.38 10.40
CA GLY A 148 2.33 13.14 11.03
C GLY A 148 2.88 12.10 10.07
N PHE A 149 2.93 12.38 8.76
CA PHE A 149 3.60 11.48 7.82
C PHE A 149 5.08 11.32 8.17
N LYS A 150 5.55 10.08 8.08
CA LYS A 150 6.98 9.74 8.17
C LYS A 150 7.29 8.69 7.13
N LYS A 151 8.42 8.82 6.47
CA LYS A 151 8.92 7.79 5.55
C LYS A 151 9.26 6.51 6.32
N TYR A 152 9.14 5.37 5.67
CA TYR A 152 9.42 4.09 6.31
C TYR A 152 10.87 3.98 6.78
N GLU A 153 11.82 4.61 6.09
CA GLU A 153 13.24 4.66 6.46
C GLU A 153 13.46 5.39 7.80
N ASP A 154 12.55 6.30 8.16
CA ASP A 154 12.65 7.08 9.40
C ASP A 154 12.03 6.36 10.61
N VAL A 155 11.14 5.40 10.36
CA VAL A 155 10.37 4.71 11.41
C VAL A 155 10.76 3.25 11.63
N LEU A 156 11.35 2.60 10.63
CA LEU A 156 11.85 1.25 10.76
C LEU A 156 13.22 1.26 11.48
N PRO A 157 13.50 0.26 12.34
CA PRO A 157 14.83 0.10 12.89
C PRO A 157 15.84 0.03 11.75
N LYS A 158 16.88 0.85 11.82
CA LYS A 158 18.04 0.66 10.94
C LYS A 158 18.59 -0.73 11.22
N GLN A 159 18.61 -1.58 10.20
CA GLN A 159 19.34 -2.85 10.34
C GLN A 159 20.80 -2.47 10.57
N ASP A 160 21.32 -2.87 11.70
CA ASP A 160 22.76 -2.81 11.92
C ASP A 160 23.39 -3.58 10.75
N ALA A 161 24.27 -2.90 10.02
CA ALA A 161 25.03 -3.53 8.95
C ALA A 161 25.88 -4.61 9.61
N ALA A 162 25.47 -5.87 9.42
CA ALA A 162 26.23 -7.03 9.85
C ALA A 162 27.35 -7.33 8.86
#